data_cb79d868c48c2f5e88d9fb0c3895f3f8
#
_entry.id   cb79d868c48c2f5e88d9fb0c3895f3f8
#
_cell.length_a   1.000
_cell.length_b   1.000
_cell.length_c   1.000
_cell.angle_alpha   90.00
_cell.angle_beta   90.00
_cell.angle_gamma   90.00
#
_symmetry.space_group_name_H-M   'P 1'
#
loop_
_entity.id
_entity.type
_entity.pdbx_description
1 polymer ?
#
loop_
_entity_poly.entity_id
_entity_poly.type
_entity_poly.pdbx_seq_one_letter_code
_entity_poly.pdbx_strand_id
1 'polypeptide(L)'
;MHILSIKPEVILYVYMASCIAVLVFNVLYIFIDKYRGRRLEHQSLEMVDEITGQIQQMEAGVDVREEYFTGLIRRLKKLEKLRAFELSMEEIRRQMPAGRTEKYLEQMRRVFLELVPVYEKRDEIEQAYFASLVEKFGIDKGHTAYDGLMDFMIRMVVHKGVFVRENALRALYMIGNKEAVLAACCLLY
;
A
#
# COMPACT_ATOMS: atom_id res chain seq x y z
N MET A 1 -33.46 36.59 32.38
CA MET A 1 -33.16 35.35 31.65
C MET A 1 -34.18 35.20 30.53
N HIS A 2 -33.90 35.73 29.32
CA HIS A 2 -34.83 35.60 28.18
C HIS A 2 -34.71 34.19 27.63
N ILE A 3 -35.67 33.34 27.94
CA ILE A 3 -35.86 32.06 27.25
C ILE A 3 -36.33 32.44 25.85
N LEU A 4 -35.41 32.30 24.86
CA LEU A 4 -35.78 32.43 23.45
C LEU A 4 -36.87 31.39 23.13
N SER A 5 -38.11 31.87 23.04
CA SER A 5 -39.23 31.05 22.57
C SER A 5 -39.01 30.80 21.06
N ILE A 6 -38.26 29.76 20.75
CA ILE A 6 -38.08 29.33 19.37
C ILE A 6 -39.39 28.78 18.85
N LYS A 7 -39.97 29.40 17.83
CA LYS A 7 -41.22 28.92 17.23
C LYS A 7 -41.01 27.49 16.71
N PRO A 8 -41.95 26.57 16.94
CA PRO A 8 -41.83 25.15 16.52
C PRO A 8 -41.61 24.98 15.02
N GLU A 9 -42.09 25.93 14.22
CA GLU A 9 -41.83 25.98 12.76
C GLU A 9 -40.36 26.10 12.43
N VAL A 10 -39.59 26.89 13.18
CA VAL A 10 -38.12 27.06 12.96
C VAL A 10 -37.39 25.74 13.24
N ILE A 11 -37.80 25.02 14.30
CA ILE A 11 -37.21 23.73 14.62
C ILE A 11 -37.46 22.73 13.47
N LEU A 12 -38.71 22.73 12.93
CA LEU A 12 -39.04 21.84 11.80
C LEU A 12 -38.19 22.16 10.55
N TYR A 13 -38.02 23.45 10.21
CA TYR A 13 -37.19 23.84 9.07
C TYR A 13 -35.72 23.48 9.25
N VAL A 14 -35.15 23.65 10.44
CA VAL A 14 -33.77 23.26 10.74
C VAL A 14 -33.60 21.76 10.63
N TYR A 15 -34.56 20.99 11.13
CA TYR A 15 -34.54 19.53 11.01
C TYR A 15 -34.61 19.07 9.55
N MET A 16 -35.53 19.64 8.76
CA MET A 16 -35.63 19.32 7.32
C MET A 16 -34.36 19.68 6.55
N ALA A 17 -33.78 20.85 6.81
CA ALA A 17 -32.53 21.28 6.20
C ALA A 17 -31.38 20.34 6.56
N SER A 18 -31.30 19.88 7.83
CA SER A 18 -30.32 18.92 8.29
C SER A 18 -30.46 17.58 7.58
N CYS A 19 -31.68 17.06 7.45
CA CYS A 19 -31.93 15.80 6.71
C CYS A 19 -31.50 15.90 5.24
N ILE A 20 -31.83 17.01 4.59
CA ILE A 20 -31.46 17.26 3.19
C ILE A 20 -29.91 17.33 3.07
N ALA A 21 -29.24 18.03 3.97
CA ALA A 21 -27.78 18.14 3.98
C ALA A 21 -27.10 16.76 4.12
N VAL A 22 -27.61 15.91 5.01
CA VAL A 22 -27.09 14.53 5.17
C VAL A 22 -27.31 13.70 3.91
N LEU A 23 -28.48 13.81 3.28
CA LEU A 23 -28.74 13.09 2.02
C LEU A 23 -27.80 13.54 0.90
N VAL A 24 -27.63 14.85 0.73
CA VAL A 24 -26.70 15.41 -0.27
C VAL A 24 -25.27 14.93 0.01
N PHE A 25 -24.82 14.98 1.27
CA PHE A 25 -23.51 14.50 1.66
C PHE A 25 -23.29 13.03 1.30
N ASN A 26 -24.26 12.15 1.62
CA ASN A 26 -24.18 10.73 1.31
C ASN A 26 -24.11 10.48 -0.20
N VAL A 27 -24.92 11.18 -0.99
CA VAL A 27 -24.89 11.08 -2.45
C VAL A 27 -23.55 11.52 -2.99
N LEU A 28 -23.01 12.65 -2.56
CA LEU A 28 -21.69 13.14 -2.96
C LEU A 28 -20.58 12.16 -2.57
N TYR A 29 -20.66 11.59 -1.36
CA TYR A 29 -19.70 10.61 -0.89
C TYR A 29 -19.65 9.36 -1.80
N ILE A 30 -20.83 8.81 -2.17
CA ILE A 30 -20.94 7.66 -3.07
C ILE A 30 -20.36 8.00 -4.44
N PHE A 31 -20.62 9.19 -4.97
CA PHE A 31 -20.05 9.62 -6.25
C PHE A 31 -18.53 9.73 -6.21
N ILE A 32 -17.97 10.33 -5.16
CA ILE A 32 -16.52 10.49 -4.99
C ILE A 32 -15.86 9.12 -4.85
N ASP A 33 -16.42 8.22 -4.05
CA ASP A 33 -15.89 6.88 -3.83
C ASP A 33 -15.90 6.07 -5.12
N LYS A 34 -17.01 6.08 -5.85
CA LYS A 34 -17.14 5.42 -7.16
C LYS A 34 -16.15 5.98 -8.20
N TYR A 35 -15.94 7.29 -8.20
CA TYR A 35 -14.98 7.93 -9.12
C TYR A 35 -13.54 7.52 -8.78
N ARG A 36 -13.18 7.51 -7.48
CA ARG A 36 -11.87 7.06 -7.02
C ARG A 36 -11.63 5.59 -7.35
N GLY A 37 -12.63 4.73 -7.14
CA GLY A 37 -12.56 3.31 -7.47
C GLY A 37 -12.28 3.08 -8.96
N ARG A 38 -13.05 3.72 -9.85
CA ARG A 38 -12.84 3.62 -11.30
C ARG A 38 -11.47 4.11 -11.75
N ARG A 39 -10.99 5.21 -11.15
CA ARG A 39 -9.66 5.74 -11.45
C ARG A 39 -8.56 4.77 -11.03
N LEU A 40 -8.70 4.14 -9.85
CA LEU A 40 -7.76 3.16 -9.36
C LEU A 40 -7.74 1.92 -10.26
N GLU A 41 -8.91 1.43 -10.66
CA GLU A 41 -9.08 0.30 -11.59
C GLU A 41 -8.41 0.59 -12.94
N HIS A 42 -8.65 1.75 -13.55
CA HIS A 42 -7.98 2.13 -14.79
C HIS A 42 -6.46 2.18 -14.64
N GLN A 43 -5.98 2.75 -13.55
CA GLN A 43 -4.54 2.82 -13.27
C GLN A 43 -3.92 1.44 -13.03
N SER A 44 -4.68 0.51 -12.42
CA SER A 44 -4.20 -0.86 -12.24
C SER A 44 -4.14 -1.62 -13.57
N LEU A 45 -5.11 -1.45 -14.46
CA LEU A 45 -5.09 -2.07 -15.78
C LEU A 45 -3.91 -1.60 -16.63
N GLU A 46 -3.67 -0.29 -16.68
CA GLU A 46 -2.47 0.25 -17.36
C GLU A 46 -1.18 -0.36 -16.81
N MET A 47 -1.12 -0.53 -15.50
CA MET A 47 0.06 -1.09 -14.84
C MET A 47 0.17 -2.61 -15.05
N VAL A 48 -0.95 -3.35 -15.20
CA VAL A 48 -0.97 -4.77 -15.58
C VAL A 48 -0.29 -4.95 -16.94
N ASP A 49 -0.69 -4.17 -17.94
CA ASP A 49 -0.13 -4.27 -19.30
C ASP A 49 1.37 -3.96 -19.30
N GLU A 50 1.77 -2.91 -18.57
CA GLU A 50 3.18 -2.50 -18.45
C GLU A 50 4.03 -3.58 -17.78
N ILE A 51 3.60 -4.10 -16.62
CA ILE A 51 4.35 -5.12 -15.86
C ILE A 51 4.38 -6.44 -16.64
N THR A 52 3.27 -6.83 -17.25
CA THR A 52 3.20 -8.04 -18.08
C THR A 52 4.20 -7.98 -19.24
N GLY A 53 4.29 -6.82 -19.90
CA GLY A 53 5.29 -6.60 -20.95
C GLY A 53 6.73 -6.73 -20.43
N GLN A 54 7.01 -6.23 -19.22
CA GLN A 54 8.34 -6.38 -18.62
C GLN A 54 8.66 -7.83 -18.26
N ILE A 55 7.70 -8.58 -17.70
CA ILE A 55 7.86 -10.01 -17.39
C ILE A 55 8.17 -10.79 -18.67
N GLN A 56 7.46 -10.53 -19.77
CA GLN A 56 7.68 -11.18 -21.05
C GLN A 56 9.07 -10.86 -21.63
N GLN A 57 9.53 -9.61 -21.51
CA GLN A 57 10.89 -9.21 -21.93
C GLN A 57 11.96 -9.95 -21.11
N MET A 58 11.78 -10.07 -19.79
CA MET A 58 12.68 -10.83 -18.91
C MET A 58 12.72 -12.32 -19.28
N GLU A 59 11.58 -12.91 -19.65
CA GLU A 59 11.52 -14.30 -20.13
C GLU A 59 12.25 -14.48 -21.47
N ALA A 60 12.24 -13.47 -22.32
CA ALA A 60 12.99 -13.44 -23.57
C ALA A 60 14.52 -13.18 -23.36
N GLY A 61 14.97 -13.06 -22.12
CA GLY A 61 16.39 -12.81 -21.78
C GLY A 61 16.82 -11.35 -21.95
N VAL A 62 15.86 -10.42 -22.05
CA VAL A 62 16.12 -8.98 -22.11
C VAL A 62 16.07 -8.40 -20.71
N ASP A 63 17.14 -7.76 -20.27
CA ASP A 63 17.16 -7.09 -18.97
C ASP A 63 16.24 -5.88 -18.98
N VAL A 64 15.52 -5.71 -17.86
CA VAL A 64 14.65 -4.56 -17.65
C VAL A 64 15.48 -3.29 -17.55
N ARG A 65 15.12 -2.28 -18.33
CA ARG A 65 15.84 -1.00 -18.37
C ARG A 65 15.79 -0.28 -17.01
N GLU A 66 16.91 0.31 -16.63
CA GLU A 66 17.03 1.09 -15.39
C GLU A 66 16.04 2.27 -15.33
N GLU A 67 15.73 2.87 -16.48
CA GLU A 67 14.76 3.95 -16.61
C GLU A 67 13.34 3.53 -16.18
N TYR A 68 12.96 2.27 -16.45
CA TYR A 68 11.68 1.72 -16.02
C TYR A 68 11.57 1.73 -14.48
N PHE A 69 12.57 1.22 -13.79
CA PHE A 69 12.57 1.17 -12.33
C PHE A 69 12.59 2.56 -11.71
N THR A 70 13.37 3.49 -12.26
CA THR A 70 13.37 4.90 -11.82
C THR A 70 12.00 5.54 -12.00
N GLY A 71 11.33 5.29 -13.11
CA GLY A 71 9.97 5.72 -13.37
C GLY A 71 8.97 5.12 -12.40
N LEU A 72 9.09 3.81 -12.12
CA LEU A 72 8.24 3.09 -11.19
C LEU A 72 8.41 3.60 -9.75
N ILE A 73 9.64 3.77 -9.27
CA ILE A 73 9.94 4.37 -7.95
C ILE A 73 9.25 5.72 -7.80
N ARG A 74 9.38 6.59 -8.79
CA ARG A 74 8.73 7.92 -8.75
C ARG A 74 7.22 7.84 -8.62
N ARG A 75 6.59 6.88 -9.30
CA ARG A 75 5.14 6.65 -9.24
C ARG A 75 4.72 6.06 -7.90
N LEU A 76 5.41 5.02 -7.41
CA LEU A 76 5.08 4.30 -6.18
C LEU A 76 5.29 5.09 -4.89
N LYS A 77 5.93 6.26 -4.95
CA LYS A 77 5.94 7.23 -3.83
C LYS A 77 4.55 7.74 -3.46
N LYS A 78 3.56 7.60 -4.35
CA LYS A 78 2.16 7.96 -4.08
C LYS A 78 1.37 6.73 -3.68
N LEU A 79 0.67 6.78 -2.55
CA LEU A 79 -0.11 5.66 -2.02
C LEU A 79 -1.13 5.11 -3.04
N GLU A 80 -1.81 5.98 -3.80
CA GLU A 80 -2.75 5.55 -4.84
C GLU A 80 -2.07 4.67 -5.91
N LYS A 81 -0.84 5.00 -6.29
CA LYS A 81 -0.06 4.22 -7.27
C LYS A 81 0.49 2.94 -6.67
N LEU A 82 0.83 2.94 -5.38
CA LEU A 82 1.23 1.73 -4.67
C LEU A 82 0.03 0.75 -4.57
N ARG A 83 -1.19 1.26 -4.33
CA ARG A 83 -2.42 0.45 -4.37
C ARG A 83 -2.72 -0.08 -5.78
N ALA A 84 -2.52 0.74 -6.81
CA ALA A 84 -2.66 0.28 -8.19
C ALA A 84 -1.67 -0.83 -8.52
N PHE A 85 -0.42 -0.73 -8.06
CA PHE A 85 0.60 -1.77 -8.18
C PHE A 85 0.17 -3.07 -7.49
N GLU A 86 -0.36 -2.99 -6.27
CA GLU A 86 -0.89 -4.16 -5.56
C GLU A 86 -1.94 -4.89 -6.39
N LEU A 87 -2.97 -4.17 -6.83
CA LEU A 87 -4.06 -4.73 -7.63
C LEU A 87 -3.55 -5.33 -8.95
N SER A 88 -2.59 -4.66 -9.58
CA SER A 88 -1.97 -5.14 -10.82
C SER A 88 -1.22 -6.45 -10.60
N MET A 89 -0.43 -6.54 -9.54
CA MET A 89 0.31 -7.75 -9.23
C MET A 89 -0.60 -8.92 -8.83
N GLU A 90 -1.70 -8.65 -8.13
CA GLU A 90 -2.72 -9.67 -7.84
C GLU A 90 -3.37 -10.20 -9.12
N GLU A 91 -3.70 -9.31 -10.05
CA GLU A 91 -4.31 -9.70 -11.32
C GLU A 91 -3.32 -10.52 -12.17
N ILE A 92 -2.07 -10.09 -12.27
CA ILE A 92 -1.01 -10.81 -12.98
C ILE A 92 -0.79 -12.22 -12.37
N ARG A 93 -0.76 -12.32 -11.04
CA ARG A 93 -0.64 -13.63 -10.36
C ARG A 93 -1.83 -14.55 -10.59
N ARG A 94 -3.03 -14.01 -10.85
CA ARG A 94 -4.20 -14.81 -11.23
C ARG A 94 -4.13 -15.32 -12.66
N GLN A 95 -3.56 -14.52 -13.54
CA GLN A 95 -3.51 -14.81 -14.99
C GLN A 95 -2.29 -15.66 -15.39
N MET A 96 -1.19 -15.54 -14.64
CA MET A 96 0.07 -16.22 -14.96
C MET A 96 0.33 -17.44 -14.07
N PRO A 97 0.98 -18.48 -14.61
CA PRO A 97 1.44 -19.61 -13.81
C PRO A 97 2.39 -19.17 -12.68
N ALA A 98 2.34 -19.92 -11.57
CA ALA A 98 3.26 -19.71 -10.46
C ALA A 98 4.72 -19.78 -10.95
N GLY A 99 5.56 -18.87 -10.44
CA GLY A 99 6.98 -18.81 -10.79
C GLY A 99 7.35 -17.75 -11.85
N ARG A 100 6.43 -17.37 -12.74
CA ARG A 100 6.74 -16.34 -13.75
C ARG A 100 6.95 -14.95 -13.18
N THR A 101 6.24 -14.62 -12.12
CA THR A 101 6.34 -13.31 -11.45
C THR A 101 7.54 -13.22 -10.49
N GLU A 102 8.15 -14.33 -10.12
CA GLU A 102 9.20 -14.38 -9.09
C GLU A 102 10.42 -13.55 -9.46
N LYS A 103 10.96 -13.75 -10.66
CA LYS A 103 12.12 -12.97 -11.15
C LYS A 103 11.85 -11.46 -11.17
N TYR A 104 10.63 -11.07 -11.55
CA TYR A 104 10.23 -9.67 -11.53
C TYR A 104 10.17 -9.15 -10.08
N LEU A 105 9.61 -9.92 -9.16
CA LEU A 105 9.52 -9.55 -7.74
C LEU A 105 10.88 -9.49 -7.05
N GLU A 106 11.84 -10.34 -7.44
CA GLU A 106 13.22 -10.23 -6.97
C GLU A 106 13.84 -8.88 -7.37
N GLN A 107 13.56 -8.40 -8.58
CA GLN A 107 14.02 -7.08 -9.01
C GLN A 107 13.28 -5.93 -8.32
N MET A 108 12.06 -6.17 -7.83
CA MET A 108 11.31 -5.18 -7.06
C MET A 108 11.95 -4.84 -5.73
N ARG A 109 12.82 -5.70 -5.18
CA ARG A 109 13.56 -5.42 -3.95
C ARG A 109 14.23 -4.05 -3.98
N ARG A 110 14.95 -3.72 -5.06
CA ARG A 110 15.62 -2.42 -5.20
C ARG A 110 14.63 -1.24 -5.19
N VAL A 111 13.45 -1.44 -5.80
CA VAL A 111 12.39 -0.42 -5.80
C VAL A 111 11.88 -0.18 -4.38
N PHE A 112 11.62 -1.25 -3.63
CA PHE A 112 11.15 -1.16 -2.25
C PHE A 112 12.20 -0.55 -1.32
N LEU A 113 13.50 -0.87 -1.49
CA LEU A 113 14.59 -0.21 -0.76
C LEU A 113 14.60 1.31 -0.95
N GLU A 114 14.43 1.78 -2.19
CA GLU A 114 14.35 3.20 -2.51
C GLU A 114 13.07 3.87 -1.98
N LEU A 115 12.02 3.10 -1.71
CA LEU A 115 10.78 3.61 -1.13
C LEU A 115 10.81 3.70 0.40
N VAL A 116 11.69 2.97 1.09
CA VAL A 116 11.84 2.99 2.56
C VAL A 116 11.90 4.42 3.12
N PRO A 117 12.80 5.31 2.67
CA PRO A 117 12.92 6.66 3.26
C PRO A 117 11.69 7.54 3.02
N VAL A 118 10.83 7.17 2.08
CA VAL A 118 9.57 7.88 1.80
C VAL A 118 8.49 7.40 2.77
N TYR A 119 8.31 6.07 2.89
CA TYR A 119 7.25 5.49 3.72
C TYR A 119 7.56 5.58 5.22
N GLU A 120 8.83 5.63 5.62
CA GLU A 120 9.24 5.90 7.00
C GLU A 120 8.72 7.24 7.54
N LYS A 121 8.52 8.23 6.68
CA LYS A 121 8.01 9.56 7.02
C LYS A 121 6.48 9.70 6.89
N ARG A 122 5.79 8.64 6.51
CA ARG A 122 4.34 8.62 6.32
C ARG A 122 3.62 8.29 7.63
N ASP A 123 2.29 8.39 7.58
CA ASP A 123 1.45 7.99 8.71
C ASP A 123 1.46 6.48 8.96
N GLU A 124 0.95 6.08 10.12
CA GLU A 124 0.91 4.68 10.57
C GLU A 124 0.20 3.75 9.58
N ILE A 125 -0.84 4.22 8.92
CA ILE A 125 -1.63 3.41 7.99
C ILE A 125 -0.81 3.13 6.72
N GLU A 126 -0.13 4.15 6.18
CA GLU A 126 0.73 4.01 5.01
C GLU A 126 1.96 3.15 5.30
N GLN A 127 2.56 3.28 6.50
CA GLN A 127 3.67 2.44 6.95
C GLN A 127 3.25 0.97 7.08
N ALA A 128 2.13 0.71 7.75
CA ALA A 128 1.58 -0.65 7.89
C ALA A 128 1.25 -1.27 6.54
N TYR A 129 0.69 -0.47 5.64
CA TYR A 129 0.35 -0.90 4.28
C TYR A 129 1.62 -1.25 3.48
N PHE A 130 2.66 -0.41 3.54
CA PHE A 130 3.94 -0.70 2.88
C PHE A 130 4.57 -2.00 3.39
N ALA A 131 4.60 -2.21 4.71
CA ALA A 131 5.09 -3.44 5.32
C ALA A 131 4.27 -4.68 4.87
N SER A 132 2.94 -4.54 4.80
CA SER A 132 2.08 -5.64 4.33
C SER A 132 2.33 -6.03 2.88
N LEU A 133 2.72 -5.09 2.01
CA LEU A 133 3.06 -5.41 0.63
C LEU A 133 4.39 -6.17 0.51
N VAL A 134 5.37 -5.87 1.37
CA VAL A 134 6.63 -6.62 1.43
C VAL A 134 6.36 -8.08 1.74
N GLU A 135 5.51 -8.36 2.75
CA GLU A 135 5.08 -9.71 3.08
C GLU A 135 4.31 -10.37 1.93
N LYS A 136 3.26 -9.70 1.46
CA LYS A 136 2.31 -10.22 0.47
C LYS A 136 2.97 -10.66 -0.84
N PHE A 137 3.93 -9.90 -1.30
CA PHE A 137 4.63 -10.17 -2.55
C PHE A 137 5.94 -10.97 -2.36
N GLY A 138 6.32 -11.25 -1.12
CA GLY A 138 7.55 -11.96 -0.84
C GLY A 138 8.80 -11.15 -1.22
N ILE A 139 8.70 -9.82 -1.14
CA ILE A 139 9.84 -8.94 -1.41
C ILE A 139 10.94 -9.27 -0.41
N ASP A 140 12.16 -9.49 -0.90
CA ASP A 140 13.32 -9.83 -0.07
C ASP A 140 13.32 -11.24 0.56
N LYS A 141 12.45 -12.13 0.10
CA LYS A 141 12.36 -13.50 0.61
C LYS A 141 13.69 -14.24 0.44
N GLY A 142 14.22 -14.77 1.54
CA GLY A 142 15.47 -15.51 1.55
C GLY A 142 16.73 -14.64 1.44
N HIS A 143 16.60 -13.32 1.47
CA HIS A 143 17.75 -12.43 1.50
C HIS A 143 18.37 -12.41 2.90
N THR A 144 19.65 -12.76 2.99
CA THR A 144 20.34 -12.90 4.28
C THR A 144 21.11 -11.65 4.70
N ALA A 145 21.41 -10.76 3.76
CA ALA A 145 22.14 -9.54 4.06
C ALA A 145 21.22 -8.52 4.77
N TYR A 146 21.74 -7.92 5.83
CA TYR A 146 21.08 -6.83 6.53
C TYR A 146 21.10 -5.56 5.67
N ASP A 147 19.95 -4.98 5.42
CA ASP A 147 19.79 -3.80 4.59
C ASP A 147 18.74 -2.81 5.11
N GLY A 148 18.54 -1.71 4.38
CA GLY A 148 17.60 -0.66 4.78
C GLY A 148 16.15 -1.10 4.86
N LEU A 149 15.71 -2.11 4.09
CA LEU A 149 14.34 -2.63 4.16
C LEU A 149 14.15 -3.44 5.44
N MET A 150 15.12 -4.29 5.78
CA MET A 150 15.10 -5.08 7.00
C MET A 150 15.19 -4.18 8.24
N ASP A 151 16.08 -3.19 8.22
CA ASP A 151 16.23 -2.21 9.31
C ASP A 151 14.92 -1.41 9.51
N PHE A 152 14.27 -0.99 8.44
CA PHE A 152 12.95 -0.38 8.50
C PHE A 152 11.93 -1.29 9.19
N MET A 153 11.84 -2.56 8.81
CA MET A 153 10.89 -3.51 9.41
C MET A 153 11.18 -3.72 10.90
N ILE A 154 12.44 -3.83 11.30
CA ILE A 154 12.83 -3.99 12.73
C ILE A 154 12.40 -2.76 13.54
N ARG A 155 12.63 -1.54 13.03
CA ARG A 155 12.15 -0.32 13.70
C ARG A 155 10.62 -0.28 13.83
N MET A 156 9.89 -0.78 12.83
CA MET A 156 8.43 -0.82 12.87
C MET A 156 7.86 -1.82 13.89
N VAL A 157 8.63 -2.81 14.33
CA VAL A 157 8.19 -3.77 15.36
C VAL A 157 7.90 -3.09 16.71
N VAL A 158 8.59 -2.01 17.04
CA VAL A 158 8.39 -1.25 18.29
C VAL A 158 7.46 -0.04 18.11
N HIS A 159 6.83 0.09 16.97
CA HIS A 159 5.92 1.20 16.66
C HIS A 159 4.68 1.19 17.59
N LYS A 160 4.08 2.37 17.84
CA LYS A 160 2.88 2.51 18.70
C LYS A 160 1.67 1.77 18.13
N GLY A 161 1.49 1.84 16.81
CA GLY A 161 0.35 1.24 16.10
C GLY A 161 0.47 -0.28 16.02
N VAL A 162 -0.57 -0.99 16.50
CA VAL A 162 -0.61 -2.47 16.49
C VAL A 162 -0.49 -3.02 15.08
N PHE A 163 -1.20 -2.42 14.12
CA PHE A 163 -1.17 -2.85 12.72
C PHE A 163 0.23 -2.71 12.08
N VAL A 164 0.96 -1.64 12.43
CA VAL A 164 2.33 -1.45 11.94
C VAL A 164 3.23 -2.57 12.46
N ARG A 165 3.18 -2.85 13.77
CA ARG A 165 3.96 -3.92 14.40
C ARG A 165 3.66 -5.29 13.79
N GLU A 166 2.37 -5.61 13.66
CA GLU A 166 1.94 -6.92 13.13
C GLU A 166 2.44 -7.13 11.69
N ASN A 167 2.25 -6.15 10.81
CA ASN A 167 2.69 -6.26 9.42
C ASN A 167 4.21 -6.30 9.31
N ALA A 168 4.93 -5.55 10.14
CA ALA A 168 6.40 -5.59 10.17
C ALA A 168 6.92 -6.97 10.64
N LEU A 169 6.31 -7.56 11.66
CA LEU A 169 6.65 -8.91 12.13
C LEU A 169 6.38 -9.97 11.07
N ARG A 170 5.25 -9.89 10.38
CA ARG A 170 4.91 -10.81 9.27
C ARG A 170 5.93 -10.67 8.12
N ALA A 171 6.30 -9.44 7.77
CA ALA A 171 7.31 -9.19 6.74
C ALA A 171 8.67 -9.78 7.14
N LEU A 172 9.14 -9.56 8.38
CA LEU A 172 10.39 -10.13 8.88
C LEU A 172 10.37 -11.66 8.89
N TYR A 173 9.26 -12.25 9.31
CA TYR A 173 9.10 -13.70 9.29
C TYR A 173 9.12 -14.28 7.87
N MET A 174 8.49 -13.61 6.92
CA MET A 174 8.50 -13.97 5.49
C MET A 174 9.90 -13.87 4.88
N ILE A 175 10.67 -12.82 5.20
CA ILE A 175 12.06 -12.66 4.76
C ILE A 175 12.90 -13.84 5.23
N GLY A 176 12.63 -14.35 6.43
CA GLY A 176 13.27 -15.57 6.95
C GLY A 176 14.69 -15.36 7.47
N ASN A 177 15.13 -14.13 7.67
CA ASN A 177 16.40 -13.83 8.32
C ASN A 177 16.28 -14.04 9.83
N LYS A 178 16.97 -15.07 10.35
CA LYS A 178 16.91 -15.44 11.76
C LYS A 178 17.38 -14.33 12.69
N GLU A 179 18.41 -13.59 12.31
CA GLU A 179 18.97 -12.50 13.12
C GLU A 179 17.99 -11.33 13.24
N ALA A 180 17.31 -10.99 12.14
CA ALA A 180 16.28 -9.96 12.13
C ALA A 180 15.07 -10.34 13.00
N VAL A 181 14.63 -11.59 12.93
CA VAL A 181 13.53 -12.09 13.77
C VAL A 181 13.93 -12.08 15.26
N LEU A 182 15.15 -12.52 15.60
CA LEU A 182 15.65 -12.47 16.97
C LEU A 182 15.77 -11.03 17.47
N ALA A 183 16.31 -10.11 16.66
CA ALA A 183 16.38 -8.70 17.01
C ALA A 183 14.98 -8.11 17.26
N ALA A 184 14.00 -8.43 16.41
CA ALA A 184 12.62 -8.02 16.60
C ALA A 184 12.00 -8.59 17.89
N CYS A 185 12.24 -9.87 18.20
CA CYS A 185 11.77 -10.49 19.43
C CYS A 185 12.39 -9.85 20.67
N CYS A 186 13.69 -9.52 20.64
CA CYS A 186 14.37 -8.83 21.76
C CYS A 186 13.84 -7.43 22.01
N LEU A 187 13.29 -6.75 21.01
CA LEU A 187 12.71 -5.42 21.15
C LEU A 187 11.27 -5.42 21.69
N LEU A 188 10.60 -6.57 21.69
CA LEU A 188 9.23 -6.72 22.20
C LEU A 188 9.17 -7.05 23.70
N TYR A 189 10.30 -7.45 24.29
CA TYR A 189 10.46 -7.76 25.72
C TYR A 189 11.33 -6.71 26.41
#